data_092b888619b399202855f90c63206049
#
_entry.id   092b888619b399202855f90c63206049
#
_cell.length_a   1.000
_cell.length_b   1.000
_cell.length_c   1.000
_cell.angle_alpha   90.00
_cell.angle_beta   90.00
_cell.angle_gamma   90.00
#
_symmetry.space_group_name_H-M   'P 1'
#
loop_
_entity.id
_entity.type
_entity.pdbx_description
1 polymer ?
#
loop_
_entity_poly.entity_id
_entity_poly.type
_entity_poly.pdbx_seq_one_letter_code
_entity_poly.pdbx_strand_id
1 'polypeptide(L)'
;DARSIVARIDEGDEWAKVVYDAMAYQVAKCIAGFAAVVCGKVDGIVLTGGVSHDPRFVSYVTKRVEWIAPVKVYAGDFEMDALAAGAVRALDGAEPVMTFTGEPSWKGFSMDGAVPDVEG
;
A
#
# COMPACT_ATOMS: atom_id res chain seq x y z
N ASP A 1 3.94 -17.37 -7.00
CA ASP A 1 3.71 -17.07 -5.58
C ASP A 1 5.02 -16.61 -4.94
N ALA A 2 4.98 -15.55 -4.12
CA ALA A 2 6.18 -15.00 -3.47
C ALA A 2 6.89 -16.06 -2.60
N ARG A 3 6.15 -16.94 -1.94
CA ARG A 3 6.71 -18.02 -1.10
C ARG A 3 7.57 -18.99 -1.88
N SER A 4 7.16 -19.33 -3.11
CA SER A 4 7.96 -20.22 -3.97
C SER A 4 9.25 -19.56 -4.46
N ILE A 5 9.24 -18.25 -4.65
CA ILE A 5 10.46 -17.50 -5.01
C ILE A 5 11.41 -17.45 -3.80
N VAL A 6 10.87 -17.19 -2.61
CA VAL A 6 11.63 -17.17 -1.34
C VAL A 6 12.30 -18.54 -1.10
N ALA A 7 11.59 -19.65 -1.27
CA ALA A 7 12.16 -21.00 -1.15
C ALA A 7 13.34 -21.22 -2.12
N ARG A 8 13.22 -20.80 -3.36
CA ARG A 8 14.32 -20.88 -4.34
C ARG A 8 15.53 -20.03 -3.94
N ILE A 9 15.30 -18.87 -3.37
CA ILE A 9 16.39 -18.01 -2.85
C ILE A 9 17.12 -18.71 -1.70
N ASP A 10 16.39 -19.39 -0.83
CA ASP A 10 16.96 -20.13 0.30
C ASP A 10 17.77 -21.36 -0.17
N GLU A 11 17.43 -21.90 -1.34
CA GLU A 11 18.18 -22.96 -2.04
C GLU A 11 19.40 -22.43 -2.83
N GLY A 12 19.63 -21.11 -2.84
CA GLY A 12 20.78 -20.49 -3.48
C GLY A 12 20.54 -20.03 -4.92
N ASP A 13 19.29 -19.89 -5.37
CA ASP A 13 18.96 -19.39 -6.70
C ASP A 13 19.19 -17.87 -6.80
N GLU A 14 20.34 -17.50 -7.31
CA GLU A 14 20.76 -16.10 -7.48
C GLU A 14 19.84 -15.31 -8.45
N TRP A 15 19.28 -15.97 -9.46
CA TRP A 15 18.34 -15.31 -10.36
C TRP A 15 17.01 -15.01 -9.69
N ALA A 16 16.49 -15.94 -8.89
CA ALA A 16 15.30 -15.70 -8.09
C ALA A 16 15.50 -14.51 -7.13
N LYS A 17 16.69 -14.42 -6.54
CA LYS A 17 17.08 -13.29 -5.68
C LYS A 17 17.09 -11.97 -6.44
N VAL A 18 17.71 -11.91 -7.61
CA VAL A 18 17.76 -10.68 -8.43
C VAL A 18 16.35 -10.21 -8.80
N VAL A 19 15.48 -11.12 -9.23
CA VAL A 19 14.09 -10.78 -9.58
C VAL A 19 13.32 -10.29 -8.38
N TYR A 20 13.49 -10.91 -7.22
CA TYR A 20 12.84 -10.53 -5.98
C TYR A 20 13.30 -9.16 -5.48
N ASP A 21 14.60 -8.90 -5.50
CA ASP A 21 15.19 -7.62 -5.14
C ASP A 21 14.72 -6.50 -6.11
N ALA A 22 14.59 -6.80 -7.40
CA ALA A 22 14.06 -5.87 -8.39
C ALA A 22 12.59 -5.52 -8.12
N MET A 23 11.76 -6.49 -7.71
CA MET A 23 10.39 -6.24 -7.30
C MET A 23 10.34 -5.30 -6.07
N ALA A 24 11.11 -5.61 -5.04
CA ALA A 24 11.17 -4.76 -3.84
C ALA A 24 11.70 -3.35 -4.15
N TYR A 25 12.65 -3.24 -5.08
CA TYR A 25 13.16 -1.96 -5.56
C TYR A 25 12.07 -1.13 -6.25
N GLN A 26 11.27 -1.76 -7.12
CA GLN A 26 10.16 -1.07 -7.78
C GLN A 26 9.10 -0.58 -6.78
N VAL A 27 8.79 -1.39 -5.77
CA VAL A 27 7.87 -0.97 -4.70
C VAL A 27 8.41 0.28 -3.99
N ALA A 28 9.69 0.28 -3.60
CA ALA A 28 10.30 1.45 -2.96
C ALA A 28 10.27 2.69 -3.85
N LYS A 29 10.53 2.55 -5.15
CA LYS A 29 10.42 3.66 -6.13
C LYS A 29 9.00 4.21 -6.20
N CYS A 30 8.00 3.34 -6.25
CA CYS A 30 6.61 3.77 -6.30
C CYS A 30 6.23 4.55 -5.03
N ILE A 31 6.60 4.06 -3.86
CA ILE A 31 6.36 4.77 -2.58
C ILE A 31 7.00 6.16 -2.62
N ALA A 32 8.26 6.26 -3.03
CA ALA A 32 8.96 7.54 -3.12
C ALA A 32 8.31 8.49 -4.16
N GLY A 33 7.84 7.93 -5.28
CA GLY A 33 7.10 8.70 -6.29
C GLY A 33 5.79 9.27 -5.74
N PHE A 34 5.05 8.49 -4.95
CA PHE A 34 3.82 8.96 -4.31
C PHE A 34 4.07 10.03 -3.24
N ALA A 35 5.21 10.02 -2.57
CA ALA A 35 5.56 11.09 -1.64
C ALA A 35 5.62 12.47 -2.33
N ALA A 36 6.01 12.52 -3.61
CA ALA A 36 6.02 13.75 -4.38
C ALA A 36 4.59 14.30 -4.64
N VAL A 37 3.58 13.42 -4.76
CA VAL A 37 2.17 13.82 -4.98
C VAL A 37 1.64 14.66 -3.81
N VAL A 38 2.09 14.35 -2.60
CA VAL A 38 1.70 15.07 -1.37
C VAL A 38 2.79 16.04 -0.90
N CYS A 39 3.69 16.45 -1.79
CA CYS A 39 4.79 17.37 -1.50
C CYS A 39 5.66 16.95 -0.30
N GLY A 40 5.84 15.64 -0.12
CA GLY A 40 6.60 15.06 0.99
C GLY A 40 5.88 15.04 2.34
N LYS A 41 4.64 15.48 2.42
CA LYS A 41 3.83 15.47 3.65
C LYS A 41 3.23 14.08 3.87
N VAL A 42 4.03 13.17 4.37
CA VAL A 42 3.67 11.77 4.64
C VAL A 42 3.77 11.50 6.13
N ASP A 43 2.66 11.12 6.78
CA ASP A 43 2.62 10.81 8.21
C ASP A 43 3.16 9.41 8.53
N GLY A 44 3.04 8.48 7.58
CA GLY A 44 3.50 7.11 7.74
C GLY A 44 3.37 6.28 6.49
N ILE A 45 4.16 5.22 6.42
CA ILE A 45 4.14 4.22 5.34
C ILE A 45 3.70 2.90 5.95
N VAL A 46 2.67 2.27 5.38
CA VAL A 46 2.17 0.98 5.85
C VAL A 46 2.50 -0.09 4.82
N LEU A 47 3.20 -1.13 5.26
CA LEU A 47 3.42 -2.35 4.48
C LEU A 47 2.47 -3.44 4.98
N THR A 48 1.66 -4.00 4.10
CA THR A 48 0.67 -5.03 4.41
C THR A 48 0.63 -6.11 3.33
N GLY A 49 -0.23 -7.11 3.51
CA GLY A 49 -0.36 -8.23 2.59
C GLY A 49 0.66 -9.34 2.82
N GLY A 50 0.52 -10.42 2.07
CA GLY A 50 1.29 -11.65 2.26
C GLY A 50 2.80 -11.48 2.07
N VAL A 51 3.26 -10.58 1.19
CA VAL A 51 4.68 -10.33 0.97
C VAL A 51 5.37 -9.68 2.16
N SER A 52 4.61 -8.98 2.99
CA SER A 52 5.13 -8.32 4.20
C SER A 52 5.48 -9.30 5.34
N HIS A 53 5.20 -10.60 5.18
CA HIS A 53 5.72 -11.64 6.07
C HIS A 53 7.22 -11.91 5.86
N ASP A 54 7.76 -11.58 4.69
CA ASP A 54 9.18 -11.80 4.44
C ASP A 54 10.03 -10.62 4.96
N PRO A 55 10.87 -10.85 5.99
CA PRO A 55 11.70 -9.81 6.57
C PRO A 55 12.74 -9.24 5.58
N ARG A 56 13.13 -9.99 4.55
CA ARG A 56 14.04 -9.51 3.50
C ARG A 56 13.38 -8.42 2.69
N PHE A 57 12.14 -8.66 2.23
CA PHE A 57 11.34 -7.67 1.51
C PHE A 57 11.13 -6.41 2.35
N VAL A 58 10.65 -6.59 3.58
CA VAL A 58 10.38 -5.49 4.51
C VAL A 58 11.65 -4.66 4.73
N SER A 59 12.78 -5.30 5.06
CA SER A 59 14.05 -4.61 5.27
C SER A 59 14.54 -3.87 4.02
N TYR A 60 14.39 -4.51 2.86
CA TYR A 60 14.81 -3.92 1.59
C TYR A 60 14.05 -2.65 1.24
N VAL A 61 12.72 -2.68 1.40
CA VAL A 61 11.86 -1.52 1.15
C VAL A 61 12.08 -0.46 2.22
N THR A 62 12.03 -0.81 3.51
CA THR A 62 12.16 0.13 4.63
C THR A 62 13.41 0.98 4.50
N LYS A 63 14.59 0.38 4.28
CA LYS A 63 15.86 1.10 4.11
C LYS A 63 15.82 2.18 3.02
N ARG A 64 14.92 2.06 2.06
CA ARG A 64 14.82 2.99 0.93
C ARG A 64 13.78 4.06 1.10
N VAL A 65 12.85 3.88 2.04
CA VAL A 65 11.71 4.80 2.20
C VAL A 65 11.57 5.39 3.59
N GLU A 66 12.29 4.88 4.60
CA GLU A 66 12.22 5.35 6.00
C GLU A 66 12.62 6.82 6.18
N TRP A 67 13.34 7.39 5.22
CA TRP A 67 13.67 8.81 5.19
C TRP A 67 12.46 9.69 4.84
N ILE A 68 11.39 9.13 4.26
CA ILE A 68 10.15 9.84 3.92
C ILE A 68 9.28 9.95 5.17
N ALA A 69 9.01 8.83 5.83
CA ALA A 69 8.15 8.73 7.01
C ALA A 69 8.36 7.38 7.73
N PRO A 70 7.90 7.26 8.99
CA PRO A 70 7.98 5.98 9.72
C PRO A 70 7.27 4.85 8.99
N VAL A 71 7.91 3.68 8.91
CA VAL A 71 7.35 2.48 8.28
C VAL A 71 6.73 1.59 9.35
N LYS A 72 5.45 1.22 9.16
CA LYS A 72 4.72 0.24 9.98
C LYS A 72 4.39 -0.99 9.15
N VAL A 73 4.58 -2.17 9.74
CA VAL A 73 4.32 -3.45 9.07
C VAL A 73 3.13 -4.14 9.73
N TYR A 74 2.14 -4.44 8.92
CA TYR A 74 0.98 -5.26 9.27
C TYR A 74 0.96 -6.45 8.31
N ALA A 75 1.82 -7.43 8.58
CA ALA A 75 1.97 -8.60 7.71
C ALA A 75 0.72 -9.48 7.78
N GLY A 76 0.20 -9.87 6.62
CA GLY A 76 -0.97 -10.74 6.47
C GLY A 76 -2.14 -10.10 5.75
N ASP A 77 -3.11 -10.95 5.45
CA ASP A 77 -4.34 -10.58 4.76
C ASP A 77 -5.46 -10.48 5.81
N PHE A 78 -5.68 -9.26 6.34
CA PHE A 78 -6.76 -8.98 7.31
C PHE A 78 -8.08 -8.61 6.62
N GLU A 79 -8.18 -8.90 5.32
CA GLU A 79 -9.30 -8.47 4.48
C GLU A 79 -10.64 -9.01 5.01
N MET A 80 -10.70 -10.30 5.35
CA MET A 80 -11.92 -10.91 5.85
C MET A 80 -12.32 -10.37 7.22
N ASP A 81 -11.36 -10.15 8.12
CA ASP A 81 -11.60 -9.57 9.43
C ASP A 81 -12.09 -8.12 9.30
N ALA A 82 -11.48 -7.35 8.40
CA ALA A 82 -11.89 -5.97 8.13
C ALA A 82 -13.30 -5.88 7.53
N LEU A 83 -13.64 -6.78 6.58
CA LEU A 83 -14.98 -6.87 6.00
C LEU A 83 -16.01 -7.26 7.06
N ALA A 84 -15.72 -8.26 7.89
CA ALA A 84 -16.61 -8.68 8.97
C ALA A 84 -16.81 -7.54 9.99
N ALA A 85 -15.76 -6.87 10.40
CA ALA A 85 -15.84 -5.73 11.32
C ALA A 85 -16.65 -4.56 10.71
N GLY A 86 -16.48 -4.28 9.41
CA GLY A 86 -17.27 -3.27 8.69
C GLY A 86 -18.76 -3.61 8.68
N ALA A 87 -19.10 -4.87 8.38
CA ALA A 87 -20.49 -5.33 8.42
C ALA A 87 -21.11 -5.20 9.82
N VAL A 88 -20.39 -5.58 10.87
CA VAL A 88 -20.85 -5.43 12.26
C VAL A 88 -21.11 -3.97 12.59
N ARG A 89 -20.21 -3.05 12.27
CA ARG A 89 -20.42 -1.60 12.53
C ARG A 89 -21.66 -1.06 11.84
N ALA A 90 -21.93 -1.53 10.62
CA ALA A 90 -23.15 -1.15 9.89
C ALA A 90 -24.41 -1.72 10.54
N LEU A 91 -24.39 -3.00 10.98
CA LEU A 91 -25.52 -3.67 11.63
C LEU A 91 -25.83 -3.07 13.01
N ASP A 92 -24.79 -2.70 13.76
CA ASP A 92 -24.92 -2.06 15.09
C ASP A 92 -25.27 -0.57 15.00
N GLY A 93 -25.36 -0.02 13.80
CA GLY A 93 -25.68 1.40 13.57
C GLY A 93 -24.54 2.36 13.93
N ALA A 94 -23.33 1.84 14.15
CA ALA A 94 -22.13 2.66 14.41
C ALA A 94 -21.65 3.39 13.15
N GLU A 95 -21.97 2.86 11.96
CA GLU A 95 -21.69 3.49 10.68
C GLU A 95 -22.98 3.48 9.81
N PRO A 96 -23.27 4.55 9.06
CA PRO A 96 -24.40 4.58 8.17
C PRO A 96 -24.23 3.59 7.01
N VAL A 97 -25.28 2.85 6.69
CA VAL A 97 -25.30 2.02 5.48
C VAL A 97 -25.43 2.92 4.26
N MET A 98 -24.43 2.88 3.39
CA MET A 98 -24.44 3.65 2.15
C MET A 98 -25.00 2.79 1.01
N THR A 99 -25.91 3.36 0.22
CA THR A 99 -26.42 2.72 -0.98
C THR A 99 -25.54 3.06 -2.17
N PHE A 100 -25.06 2.04 -2.87
CA PHE A 100 -24.33 2.26 -4.11
C PHE A 100 -25.30 2.75 -5.20
N THR A 101 -25.09 3.97 -5.67
CA THR A 101 -25.97 4.61 -6.67
C THR A 101 -25.57 4.30 -8.11
N GLY A 102 -24.40 3.69 -8.32
CA GLY A 102 -23.81 3.50 -9.66
C GLY A 102 -23.13 4.73 -10.22
N GLU A 103 -23.24 5.87 -9.55
CA GLU A 103 -22.55 7.09 -9.98
C GLU A 103 -21.15 7.15 -9.38
N PRO A 104 -20.14 7.52 -10.19
CA PRO A 104 -18.79 7.75 -9.67
C PRO A 104 -18.78 8.95 -8.72
N SER A 105 -18.06 8.83 -7.63
CA SER A 105 -17.83 9.95 -6.69
C SER A 105 -17.03 11.08 -7.35
N TRP A 106 -16.17 10.74 -8.30
CA TRP A 106 -15.45 11.72 -9.11
C TRP A 106 -16.30 12.12 -10.34
N LYS A 107 -16.62 13.41 -10.46
CA LYS A 107 -17.50 13.96 -11.50
C LYS A 107 -16.75 14.59 -12.67
N GLY A 108 -15.47 14.34 -12.80
CA GLY A 108 -14.62 14.92 -13.83
C GLY A 108 -13.99 16.26 -13.40
N PHE A 109 -13.12 16.78 -14.25
CA PHE A 109 -12.61 18.15 -14.10
C PHE A 109 -13.70 19.12 -14.53
N SER A 110 -13.94 20.17 -13.72
CA SER A 110 -14.66 21.33 -14.23
C SER A 110 -13.80 22.01 -15.30
N MET A 111 -14.37 22.21 -16.48
CA MET A 111 -13.69 22.92 -17.57
C MET A 111 -13.61 24.44 -17.31
N ASP A 112 -14.07 24.91 -16.17
CA ASP A 112 -14.12 26.32 -15.77
C ASP A 112 -12.76 26.86 -15.28
N GLY A 113 -11.69 26.10 -15.50
CA GLY A 113 -10.31 26.58 -15.31
C GLY A 113 -9.81 26.66 -13.87
N ALA A 114 -10.55 26.19 -12.90
CA ALA A 114 -10.06 26.05 -11.55
C ALA A 114 -9.25 24.75 -11.43
N VAL A 115 -7.94 24.82 -11.66
CA VAL A 115 -7.02 23.89 -11.05
C VAL A 115 -7.16 24.10 -9.55
N PRO A 116 -7.48 23.06 -8.73
CA PRO A 116 -7.49 23.24 -7.28
C PRO A 116 -6.12 23.78 -6.89
N ASP A 117 -6.09 24.95 -6.24
CA ASP A 117 -4.87 25.42 -5.61
C ASP A 117 -4.45 24.34 -4.62
N VAL A 118 -3.34 23.68 -4.95
CA VAL A 118 -2.66 22.76 -4.02
C VAL A 118 -1.95 23.67 -3.02
N GLU A 119 -2.73 24.37 -2.20
CA GLU A 119 -2.16 25.06 -1.06
C GLU A 119 -1.59 24.02 -0.12
N GLY A 120 -0.27 24.06 -0.02
CA GLY A 120 0.56 23.13 0.71
C GLY A 120 0.45 23.21 2.23
#